data_efbe67bb6d8292041d9ba41afc8a6635
#
_entry.id   efbe67bb6d8292041d9ba41afc8a6635
#
_cell.length_a   1.000
_cell.length_b   1.000
_cell.length_c   1.000
_cell.angle_alpha   90.00
_cell.angle_beta   90.00
_cell.angle_gamma   90.00
#
_symmetry.space_group_name_H-M   'P 1'
#
loop_
_entity.id
_entity.type
_entity.pdbx_description
1 polymer ?
#
loop_
_entity_poly.entity_id
_entity_poly.type
_entity_poly.pdbx_seq_one_letter_code
_entity_poly.pdbx_strand_id
1 'polypeptide(L)'
;MKESVQASKKISLLYHGIILASLVGEVVMLWQLERVVPILYPYFVGFLLFHLVYHIILFVIAKRSGRLDYLVTWGLFLMFNLLYDSFIALVFLGLSFGM
;
A
#
# COMPACT_ATOMS: atom_id res chain seq x y z
N MET A 1 20.09 8.79 -25.32
CA MET A 1 18.99 7.81 -25.41
C MET A 1 19.18 6.61 -24.49
N LYS A 2 20.38 6.01 -24.47
CA LYS A 2 20.62 4.85 -23.58
C LYS A 2 20.45 5.23 -22.10
N GLU A 3 20.89 6.40 -21.70
CA GLU A 3 20.81 6.87 -20.32
C GLU A 3 19.34 7.07 -19.89
N SER A 4 18.52 7.68 -20.74
CA SER A 4 17.11 7.90 -20.43
C SER A 4 16.33 6.59 -20.38
N VAL A 5 16.65 5.62 -21.23
CA VAL A 5 16.03 4.30 -21.20
C VAL A 5 16.42 3.57 -19.93
N GLN A 6 17.70 3.62 -19.54
CA GLN A 6 18.17 2.98 -18.32
C GLN A 6 17.55 3.63 -17.07
N ALA A 7 17.48 4.97 -17.06
CA ALA A 7 16.84 5.69 -15.95
C ALA A 7 15.37 5.32 -15.85
N SER A 8 14.67 5.22 -16.99
CA SER A 8 13.26 4.82 -17.02
C SER A 8 13.09 3.41 -16.48
N LYS A 9 13.99 2.48 -16.85
CA LYS A 9 13.93 1.10 -16.35
C LYS A 9 14.18 1.05 -14.85
N LYS A 10 15.14 1.83 -14.35
CA LYS A 10 15.45 1.89 -12.92
C LYS A 10 14.28 2.45 -12.12
N ILE A 11 13.64 3.50 -12.62
CA ILE A 11 12.48 4.11 -11.98
C ILE A 11 11.31 3.13 -11.98
N SER A 12 11.09 2.44 -13.10
CA SER A 12 10.04 1.44 -13.22
C SER A 12 10.26 0.30 -12.23
N LEU A 13 11.49 -0.22 -12.16
CA LEU A 13 11.84 -1.29 -11.23
C LEU A 13 11.66 -0.83 -9.79
N LEU A 14 12.07 0.39 -9.48
CA LEU A 14 11.92 0.96 -8.14
C LEU A 14 10.45 1.10 -7.77
N TYR A 15 9.62 1.63 -8.68
CA TYR A 15 8.21 1.83 -8.44
C TYR A 15 7.50 0.51 -8.17
N HIS A 16 7.67 -0.47 -9.06
CA HIS A 16 7.04 -1.78 -8.88
C HIS A 16 7.62 -2.52 -7.67
N GLY A 17 8.90 -2.35 -7.41
CA GLY A 17 9.55 -2.96 -6.25
C GLY A 17 9.05 -2.42 -4.93
N ILE A 18 8.80 -1.11 -4.85
CA ILE A 18 8.23 -0.49 -3.65
C ILE A 18 6.84 -1.02 -3.39
N ILE A 19 6.01 -1.12 -4.44
CA ILE A 19 4.65 -1.65 -4.30
C ILE A 19 4.70 -3.12 -3.86
N LEU A 20 5.57 -3.92 -4.48
CA LEU A 20 5.71 -5.34 -4.10
C LEU A 20 6.18 -5.48 -2.66
N ALA A 21 7.16 -4.68 -2.23
CA ALA A 21 7.65 -4.69 -0.86
C ALA A 21 6.54 -4.32 0.12
N SER A 22 5.71 -3.34 -0.24
CA SER A 22 4.56 -2.93 0.58
C SER A 22 3.55 -4.07 0.71
N LEU A 23 3.25 -4.74 -0.40
CA LEU A 23 2.34 -5.90 -0.38
C LEU A 23 2.86 -7.00 0.52
N VAL A 24 4.15 -7.34 0.40
CA VAL A 24 4.76 -8.36 1.24
C VAL A 24 4.69 -7.96 2.71
N GLY A 25 5.00 -6.70 3.03
CA GLY A 25 4.93 -6.21 4.40
C GLY A 25 3.52 -6.29 4.97
N GLU A 26 2.51 -5.95 4.18
CA GLU A 26 1.12 -6.01 4.61
C GLU A 26 0.66 -7.46 4.82
N VAL A 27 1.08 -8.39 3.95
CA VAL A 27 0.77 -9.81 4.13
C VAL A 27 1.42 -10.34 5.41
N VAL A 28 2.67 -9.95 5.68
CA VAL A 28 3.35 -10.32 6.91
C VAL A 28 2.62 -9.77 8.14
N MET A 29 2.11 -8.53 8.06
CA MET A 29 1.31 -7.95 9.14
C MET A 29 0.03 -8.76 9.38
N LEU A 30 -0.65 -9.21 8.32
CA LEU A 30 -1.81 -10.08 8.47
C LEU A 30 -1.45 -11.39 9.14
N TRP A 31 -0.31 -11.97 8.79
CA TRP A 31 0.18 -13.20 9.40
C TRP A 31 0.43 -13.02 10.89
N GLN A 32 0.90 -11.82 11.30
CA GLN A 32 1.23 -11.50 12.67
C GLN A 32 0.14 -10.64 13.34
N LEU A 33 -1.10 -10.74 12.85
CA LEU A 33 -2.17 -9.84 13.25
C LEU A 33 -2.39 -9.80 14.77
N GLU A 34 -2.33 -10.94 15.44
CA GLU A 34 -2.49 -11.02 16.89
C GLU A 34 -1.49 -10.16 17.64
N ARG A 35 -0.27 -10.03 17.11
CA ARG A 35 0.80 -9.23 17.72
C ARG A 35 0.71 -7.78 17.32
N VAL A 36 0.22 -7.51 16.12
CA VAL A 36 0.19 -6.16 15.55
C VAL A 36 -1.01 -5.36 16.04
N VAL A 37 -2.17 -6.02 16.24
CA VAL A 37 -3.42 -5.35 16.61
C VAL A 37 -3.28 -4.51 17.89
N PRO A 38 -2.69 -5.01 19.00
CA PRO A 38 -2.56 -4.16 20.20
C PRO A 38 -1.71 -2.92 19.97
N ILE A 39 -0.72 -2.98 19.06
CA ILE A 39 0.15 -1.85 18.75
C ILE A 39 -0.56 -0.88 17.80
N LEU A 40 -1.25 -1.42 16.78
CA LEU A 40 -1.84 -0.64 15.71
C LEU A 40 -3.15 0.05 16.13
N TYR A 41 -3.88 -0.54 17.08
CA TYR A 41 -5.22 -0.07 17.47
C TYR A 41 -5.25 1.43 17.79
N PRO A 42 -4.36 1.96 18.66
CA PRO A 42 -4.39 3.39 18.97
C PRO A 42 -3.91 4.29 17.82
N TYR A 43 -3.23 3.72 16.81
CA TYR A 43 -2.69 4.48 15.69
C TYR A 43 -3.43 4.21 14.39
N PHE A 44 -4.62 3.62 14.47
CA PHE A 44 -5.35 3.20 13.27
C PHE A 44 -5.68 4.37 12.34
N VAL A 45 -6.08 5.51 12.92
CA VAL A 45 -6.39 6.70 12.10
C VAL A 45 -5.15 7.17 11.36
N GLY A 46 -3.99 7.21 12.03
CA GLY A 46 -2.73 7.55 11.39
C GLY A 46 -2.34 6.56 10.30
N PHE A 47 -2.61 5.28 10.53
CA PHE A 47 -2.37 4.23 9.54
C PHE A 47 -3.20 4.46 8.26
N LEU A 48 -4.49 4.82 8.42
CA LEU A 48 -5.34 5.13 7.28
C LEU A 48 -4.87 6.38 6.54
N LEU A 49 -4.48 7.42 7.28
CA LEU A 49 -3.94 8.66 6.68
C LEU A 49 -2.64 8.38 5.93
N PHE A 50 -1.77 7.54 6.49
CA PHE A 50 -0.54 7.13 5.82
C PHE A 50 -0.86 6.44 4.49
N HIS A 51 -1.82 5.53 4.47
CA HIS A 51 -2.23 4.85 3.24
C HIS A 51 -2.75 5.86 2.21
N LEU A 52 -3.57 6.80 2.66
CA LEU A 52 -4.12 7.82 1.75
C LEU A 52 -3.01 8.63 1.09
N VAL A 53 -2.08 9.17 1.89
CA VAL A 53 -0.97 9.97 1.37
C VAL A 53 -0.08 9.13 0.46
N TYR A 54 0.20 7.91 0.86
CA TYR A 54 1.04 6.99 0.09
C TYR A 54 0.44 6.73 -1.30
N HIS A 55 -0.87 6.47 -1.35
CA HIS A 55 -1.55 6.23 -2.64
C HIS A 55 -1.61 7.48 -3.51
N ILE A 56 -1.77 8.66 -2.89
CA ILE A 56 -1.74 9.91 -3.65
C ILE A 56 -0.36 10.10 -4.30
N ILE A 57 0.71 9.86 -3.55
CA ILE A 57 2.07 9.96 -4.08
C ILE A 57 2.30 8.97 -5.22
N LEU A 58 1.89 7.73 -5.04
CA LEU A 58 2.03 6.70 -6.08
C LEU A 58 1.23 7.04 -7.33
N PHE A 59 0.02 7.57 -7.15
CA PHE A 59 -0.82 8.00 -8.27
C PHE A 59 -0.17 9.14 -9.05
N VAL A 60 0.37 10.14 -8.36
CA VAL A 60 1.03 11.28 -9.01
C VAL A 60 2.23 10.78 -9.83
N ILE A 61 3.03 9.88 -9.27
CA ILE A 61 4.17 9.30 -9.98
C ILE A 61 3.69 8.54 -11.21
N ALA A 62 2.65 7.72 -11.08
CA ALA A 62 2.11 6.94 -12.17
C ALA A 62 1.59 7.83 -13.30
N LYS A 63 0.87 8.89 -12.93
CA LYS A 63 0.30 9.81 -13.92
C LYS A 63 1.38 10.61 -14.63
N ARG A 64 2.39 11.04 -13.90
CA ARG A 64 3.51 11.79 -14.49
C ARG A 64 4.37 10.94 -15.41
N SER A 65 4.47 9.64 -15.11
CA SER A 65 5.24 8.73 -15.96
C SER A 65 4.59 8.53 -17.33
N GLY A 66 3.27 8.71 -17.42
CA GLY A 66 2.52 8.49 -18.65
C GLY A 66 2.44 7.03 -19.08
N ARG A 67 2.80 6.09 -18.19
CA ARG A 67 2.82 4.67 -18.51
C ARG A 67 1.59 3.98 -17.91
N LEU A 68 0.93 3.19 -18.76
CA LEU A 68 -0.26 2.46 -18.35
C LEU A 68 0.04 1.39 -17.30
N ASP A 69 1.22 0.75 -17.39
CA ASP A 69 1.59 -0.30 -16.44
C ASP A 69 1.69 0.24 -15.02
N TYR A 70 2.14 1.50 -14.84
CA TYR A 70 2.19 2.12 -13.53
C TYR A 70 0.78 2.32 -12.96
N LEU A 71 -0.15 2.80 -13.79
CA LEU A 71 -1.53 3.03 -13.37
C LEU A 71 -2.22 1.72 -13.01
N VAL A 72 -1.98 0.67 -13.82
CA VAL A 72 -2.56 -0.65 -13.55
C VAL A 72 -2.03 -1.21 -12.23
N THR A 73 -0.73 -1.15 -12.03
CA THR A 73 -0.11 -1.63 -10.79
C THR A 73 -0.62 -0.85 -9.58
N TRP A 74 -0.71 0.48 -9.70
CA TRP A 74 -1.26 1.31 -8.64
C TRP A 74 -2.71 0.94 -8.34
N GLY A 75 -3.53 0.76 -9.38
CA GLY A 75 -4.94 0.42 -9.21
C GLY A 75 -5.14 -0.92 -8.50
N LEU A 76 -4.33 -1.93 -8.85
CA LEU A 76 -4.39 -3.23 -8.19
C LEU A 76 -3.97 -3.11 -6.72
N PHE A 77 -2.93 -2.33 -6.45
CA PHE A 77 -2.48 -2.09 -5.09
C PHE A 77 -3.53 -1.33 -4.29
N LEU A 78 -4.17 -0.33 -4.91
CA LEU A 78 -5.25 0.42 -4.25
C LEU A 78 -6.41 -0.50 -3.89
N MET A 79 -6.84 -1.37 -4.82
CA MET A 79 -7.91 -2.33 -4.54
C MET A 79 -7.54 -3.26 -3.38
N PHE A 80 -6.32 -3.77 -3.40
CA PHE A 80 -5.82 -4.62 -2.31
C PHE A 80 -5.87 -3.86 -0.98
N ASN A 81 -5.41 -2.60 -0.96
CA ASN A 81 -5.37 -1.82 0.27
C ASN A 81 -6.77 -1.45 0.76
N LEU A 82 -7.72 -1.22 -0.15
CA LEU A 82 -9.10 -0.98 0.27
C LEU A 82 -9.67 -2.19 0.99
N LEU A 83 -9.45 -3.38 0.45
CA LEU A 83 -9.89 -4.62 1.10
C LEU A 83 -9.13 -4.86 2.41
N TYR A 84 -7.83 -4.60 2.40
CA TYR A 84 -6.97 -4.76 3.57
C TYR A 84 -7.42 -3.85 4.70
N ASP A 85 -7.61 -2.56 4.42
CA ASP A 85 -8.01 -1.58 5.43
C ASP A 85 -9.41 -1.88 5.95
N SER A 86 -10.31 -2.33 5.07
CA SER A 86 -11.66 -2.73 5.48
C SER A 86 -11.61 -3.93 6.43
N PHE A 87 -10.77 -4.90 6.13
CA PHE A 87 -10.60 -6.08 6.99
C PHE A 87 -10.05 -5.68 8.36
N ILE A 88 -9.02 -4.84 8.39
CA ILE A 88 -8.43 -4.36 9.64
C ILE A 88 -9.47 -3.57 10.45
N ALA A 89 -10.26 -2.73 9.78
CA ALA A 89 -11.32 -1.97 10.44
C ALA A 89 -12.37 -2.91 11.05
N LEU A 90 -12.76 -3.97 10.35
CA LEU A 90 -13.68 -4.95 10.88
C LEU A 90 -13.14 -5.66 12.12
N VAL A 91 -11.85 -6.01 12.11
CA VAL A 91 -11.18 -6.62 13.26
C VAL A 91 -11.23 -5.67 14.45
N PHE A 92 -10.92 -4.38 14.24
CA PHE A 92 -10.96 -3.39 15.31
C PHE A 92 -12.36 -3.16 15.84
N LEU A 93 -13.38 -3.15 14.97
CA LEU A 93 -14.77 -3.04 15.39
C LEU A 93 -15.16 -4.24 16.24
N GLY A 94 -14.77 -5.45 15.82
CA GLY A 94 -15.03 -6.65 16.58
C GLY A 94 -14.44 -6.59 17.98
N LEU A 95 -13.17 -6.12 18.07
CA LEU A 95 -12.52 -5.97 19.37
C LEU A 95 -13.20 -4.90 20.22
N SER A 96 -13.67 -3.80 19.60
CA SER A 96 -14.38 -2.73 20.31
C SER A 96 -15.70 -3.20 20.88
N PHE A 97 -16.39 -4.14 20.21
CA PHE A 97 -17.65 -4.71 20.69
C PHE A 97 -17.47 -5.97 21.52
N GLY A 98 -16.24 -6.33 21.85
CA GLY A 98 -15.96 -7.46 22.72
C GLY A 98 -16.13 -8.82 22.07
N MET A 99 -16.05 -8.85 20.74
CA MET A 99 -16.17 -10.13 20.01
C MET A 99 -14.86 -10.87 19.87
#